data_5147afbb19466b5868235c1cd87857e2
#
_entry.id   5147afbb19466b5868235c1cd87857e2
#
_cell.length_a   1.000
_cell.length_b   1.000
_cell.length_c   1.000
_cell.angle_alpha   90.00
_cell.angle_beta   90.00
_cell.angle_gamma   90.00
#
_symmetry.space_group_name_H-M   'P 1'
#
loop_
_entity.id
_entity.type
_entity.pdbx_description
1 polymer ?
#
loop_
_entity_poly.entity_id
_entity_poly.type
_entity_poly.pdbx_seq_one_letter_code
_entity_poly.pdbx_strand_id
1 'polypeptide(L)'
;LPLSIVMESTGIYSTQLEKMILGLSPYCNIIIANPEPIKAFCISLNIKNKTDKSDAQVIARYGKERTPAAKKKISPEMEILRSYSRARIFLKDQRTAMGNYHDNVIGSLPKRMCSNVIKSIDKEIAGLDREIDKVVSTTPEIKHEVDIMTSMPGIGQATAVTLLSELGSLKDYA
;
A
#
# COMPACT_ATOMS: atom_id res chain seq x y z
N LEU A 1 -17.37 -9.70 -25.27
CA LEU A 1 -16.66 -9.96 -24.00
C LEU A 1 -15.89 -8.70 -23.60
N PRO A 2 -15.95 -8.26 -22.33
CA PRO A 2 -15.15 -7.14 -21.89
C PRO A 2 -13.66 -7.46 -22.08
N LEU A 3 -12.88 -6.44 -22.47
CA LEU A 3 -11.43 -6.56 -22.60
C LEU A 3 -10.82 -6.78 -21.22
N SER A 4 -10.08 -7.88 -21.05
CA SER A 4 -9.32 -8.13 -19.83
C SER A 4 -7.86 -7.78 -20.06
N ILE A 5 -7.33 -6.92 -19.19
CA ILE A 5 -5.93 -6.48 -19.20
C ILE A 5 -5.27 -7.04 -17.95
N VAL A 6 -4.23 -7.84 -18.14
CA VAL A 6 -3.43 -8.40 -17.04
C VAL A 6 -2.08 -7.72 -17.02
N MET A 7 -1.65 -7.27 -15.85
CA MET A 7 -0.34 -6.67 -15.64
C MET A 7 0.31 -7.19 -14.36
N GLU A 8 1.63 -7.16 -14.31
CA GLU A 8 2.38 -7.48 -13.11
C GLU A 8 2.33 -6.34 -12.11
N SER A 9 2.26 -6.65 -10.82
CA SER A 9 2.33 -5.65 -9.76
C SER A 9 3.74 -5.05 -9.67
N THR A 10 3.89 -3.83 -10.15
CA THR A 10 5.15 -3.04 -10.13
C THR A 10 5.01 -1.81 -9.24
N GLY A 11 4.35 -1.95 -8.10
CA GLY A 11 4.15 -0.88 -7.14
C GLY A 11 3.30 0.29 -7.68
N ILE A 12 3.82 1.51 -7.59
CA ILE A 12 3.08 2.73 -7.98
C ILE A 12 2.75 2.76 -9.48
N TYR A 13 3.61 2.19 -10.34
CA TYR A 13 3.42 2.23 -11.79
C TYR A 13 2.21 1.42 -12.24
N SER A 14 2.00 0.22 -11.71
CA SER A 14 0.83 -0.59 -12.03
C SER A 14 -0.47 0.09 -11.57
N THR A 15 -0.46 0.76 -10.40
CA THR A 15 -1.63 1.49 -9.88
C THR A 15 -1.95 2.73 -10.72
N GLN A 16 -0.93 3.47 -11.17
CA GLN A 16 -1.13 4.63 -12.04
C GLN A 16 -1.67 4.21 -13.41
N LEU A 17 -1.11 3.14 -13.99
CA LEU A 17 -1.56 2.60 -15.26
C LEU A 17 -3.00 2.08 -15.16
N GLU A 18 -3.38 1.40 -14.08
CA GLU A 18 -4.75 0.99 -13.81
C GLU A 18 -5.71 2.19 -13.84
N LYS A 19 -5.41 3.25 -13.10
CA LYS A 19 -6.23 4.48 -13.04
C LYS A 19 -6.36 5.13 -14.43
N MET A 20 -5.27 5.18 -15.19
CA MET A 20 -5.25 5.74 -16.53
C MET A 20 -6.13 4.91 -17.50
N ILE A 21 -6.01 3.60 -17.48
CA ILE A 21 -6.80 2.71 -18.35
C ILE A 21 -8.29 2.80 -17.99
N LEU A 22 -8.64 2.78 -16.69
CA LEU A 22 -10.03 2.92 -16.25
C LEU A 22 -10.63 4.27 -16.63
N GLY A 23 -9.83 5.34 -16.64
CA GLY A 23 -10.24 6.66 -17.14
C GLY A 23 -10.54 6.68 -18.63
N LEU A 24 -9.83 5.89 -19.44
CA LEU A 24 -10.02 5.79 -20.89
C LEU A 24 -11.13 4.78 -21.26
N SER A 25 -11.26 3.69 -20.52
CA SER A 25 -12.21 2.62 -20.80
C SER A 25 -12.71 1.99 -19.49
N PRO A 26 -13.83 2.49 -18.93
CA PRO A 26 -14.37 2.02 -17.64
C PRO A 26 -14.84 0.55 -17.66
N TYR A 27 -15.01 0.00 -18.87
CA TYR A 27 -15.53 -1.37 -19.08
C TYR A 27 -14.43 -2.44 -19.15
N CYS A 28 -13.15 -2.05 -19.04
CA CYS A 28 -12.05 -3.01 -19.00
C CYS A 28 -12.00 -3.72 -17.65
N ASN A 29 -11.78 -5.04 -17.70
CA ASN A 29 -11.43 -5.80 -16.50
C ASN A 29 -9.91 -5.77 -16.32
N ILE A 30 -9.43 -5.12 -15.28
CA ILE A 30 -7.99 -4.98 -15.00
C ILE A 30 -7.61 -5.92 -13.87
N ILE A 31 -6.59 -6.73 -14.11
CA ILE A 31 -6.05 -7.70 -13.18
C ILE A 31 -4.59 -7.34 -12.91
N ILE A 32 -4.28 -6.92 -11.69
CA ILE A 32 -2.90 -6.72 -11.23
C ILE A 32 -2.46 -7.99 -10.50
N ALA A 33 -1.62 -8.78 -11.14
CA ALA A 33 -1.19 -10.08 -10.63
C ALA A 33 0.13 -9.97 -9.85
N ASN A 34 0.31 -10.82 -8.85
CA ASN A 34 1.56 -10.93 -8.11
C ASN A 34 2.68 -11.44 -9.05
N PRO A 35 3.90 -10.90 -8.99
CA PRO A 35 5.05 -11.33 -9.76
C PRO A 35 5.42 -12.80 -9.60
N GLU A 36 5.29 -13.37 -8.41
CA GLU A 36 5.74 -14.74 -8.13
C GLU A 36 5.01 -15.82 -8.93
N PRO A 37 3.66 -15.87 -8.97
CA PRO A 37 2.94 -16.80 -9.83
C PRO A 37 3.25 -16.63 -11.33
N ILE A 38 3.49 -15.38 -11.78
CA ILE A 38 3.88 -15.11 -13.18
C ILE A 38 5.25 -15.69 -13.47
N LYS A 39 6.24 -15.51 -12.56
CA LYS A 39 7.57 -16.12 -12.68
C LYS A 39 7.50 -17.65 -12.72
N ALA A 40 6.74 -18.26 -11.80
CA ALA A 40 6.54 -19.70 -11.79
C ALA A 40 5.92 -20.21 -13.10
N PHE A 41 4.96 -19.47 -13.63
CA PHE A 41 4.34 -19.78 -14.92
C PHE A 41 5.33 -19.65 -16.08
N CYS A 42 6.16 -18.59 -16.10
CA CYS A 42 7.23 -18.40 -17.09
C CYS A 42 8.21 -19.58 -17.09
N ILE A 43 8.63 -20.05 -15.92
CA ILE A 43 9.53 -21.20 -15.76
C ILE A 43 8.84 -22.47 -16.32
N SER A 44 7.56 -22.67 -16.02
CA SER A 44 6.81 -23.84 -16.51
C SER A 44 6.70 -23.90 -18.04
N LEU A 45 6.80 -22.76 -18.72
CA LEU A 45 6.82 -22.66 -20.18
C LEU A 45 8.20 -22.83 -20.80
N ASN A 46 9.25 -23.03 -19.99
CA ASN A 46 10.66 -23.16 -20.41
C ASN A 46 11.13 -22.01 -21.33
N ILE A 47 10.67 -20.78 -21.09
CA ILE A 47 11.05 -19.60 -21.87
C ILE A 47 12.42 -19.11 -21.39
N LYS A 48 13.42 -19.24 -22.27
CA LYS A 48 14.83 -18.89 -21.95
C LYS A 48 15.19 -17.43 -22.27
N ASN A 49 14.53 -16.82 -23.25
CA ASN A 49 14.85 -15.45 -23.69
C ASN A 49 13.86 -14.47 -23.07
N LYS A 50 14.35 -13.61 -22.21
CA LYS A 50 13.58 -12.57 -21.54
C LYS A 50 13.69 -11.26 -22.35
N THR A 51 12.58 -10.85 -22.95
CA THR A 51 12.39 -9.55 -23.60
C THR A 51 11.04 -9.00 -23.19
N ASP A 52 10.86 -7.69 -23.21
CA ASP A 52 9.58 -7.05 -22.87
C ASP A 52 8.41 -7.64 -23.67
N LYS A 53 8.65 -7.97 -24.94
CA LYS A 53 7.63 -8.59 -25.81
C LYS A 53 7.30 -10.01 -25.34
N SER A 54 8.29 -10.83 -25.01
CA SER A 54 8.04 -12.18 -24.49
C SER A 54 7.36 -12.15 -23.13
N ASP A 55 7.74 -11.24 -22.27
CA ASP A 55 7.16 -11.06 -20.95
C ASP A 55 5.68 -10.63 -21.06
N ALA A 56 5.34 -9.69 -21.94
CA ALA A 56 3.97 -9.30 -22.19
C ALA A 56 3.10 -10.48 -22.72
N GLN A 57 3.66 -11.33 -23.61
CA GLN A 57 2.96 -12.53 -24.09
C GLN A 57 2.74 -13.56 -22.98
N VAL A 58 3.73 -13.76 -22.09
CA VAL A 58 3.60 -14.66 -20.93
C VAL A 58 2.53 -14.16 -19.98
N ILE A 59 2.51 -12.85 -19.67
CA ILE A 59 1.50 -12.26 -18.79
C ILE A 59 0.09 -12.40 -19.37
N ALA A 60 -0.07 -12.15 -20.67
CA ALA A 60 -1.34 -12.30 -21.36
C ALA A 60 -1.82 -13.78 -21.34
N ARG A 61 -0.90 -14.73 -21.59
CA ARG A 61 -1.17 -16.15 -21.53
C ARG A 61 -1.51 -16.63 -20.12
N TYR A 62 -0.76 -16.14 -19.11
CA TYR A 62 -1.07 -16.39 -17.70
C TYR A 62 -2.48 -15.94 -17.35
N GLY A 63 -2.87 -14.73 -17.76
CA GLY A 63 -4.22 -14.21 -17.53
C GLY A 63 -5.31 -15.07 -18.17
N LYS A 64 -5.06 -15.59 -19.38
CA LYS A 64 -6.00 -16.46 -20.11
C LYS A 64 -6.12 -17.87 -19.49
N GLU A 65 -5.00 -18.47 -19.12
CA GLU A 65 -4.96 -19.89 -18.67
C GLU A 65 -5.25 -20.04 -17.18
N ARG A 66 -4.84 -19.07 -16.35
CA ARG A 66 -4.98 -19.12 -14.89
C ARG A 66 -6.15 -18.33 -14.36
N THR A 67 -6.74 -17.46 -15.19
CA THR A 67 -7.90 -16.61 -14.81
C THR A 67 -7.76 -16.03 -13.40
N PRO A 68 -6.64 -15.30 -13.11
CA PRO A 68 -6.41 -14.80 -11.78
C PRO A 68 -7.55 -13.85 -11.37
N ALA A 69 -7.94 -13.90 -10.10
CA ALA A 69 -8.98 -13.04 -9.59
C ALA A 69 -8.58 -11.56 -9.74
N ALA A 70 -9.52 -10.73 -10.19
CA ALA A 70 -9.33 -9.29 -10.21
C ALA A 70 -9.12 -8.81 -8.76
N LYS A 71 -8.15 -7.90 -8.56
CA LYS A 71 -7.94 -7.29 -7.25
C LYS A 71 -9.22 -6.56 -6.84
N LYS A 72 -9.71 -6.81 -5.63
CA LYS A 72 -10.84 -6.07 -5.10
C LYS A 72 -10.55 -4.56 -5.16
N LYS A 73 -11.50 -3.79 -5.69
CA LYS A 73 -11.40 -2.34 -5.66
C LYS A 73 -11.44 -1.88 -4.21
N ILE A 74 -10.42 -1.16 -3.82
CA ILE A 74 -10.33 -0.53 -2.50
C ILE A 74 -11.10 0.78 -2.57
N SER A 75 -11.85 1.13 -1.54
CA SER A 75 -12.57 2.42 -1.51
C SER A 75 -11.57 3.58 -1.51
N PRO A 76 -11.94 4.76 -2.04
CA PRO A 76 -11.09 5.95 -2.02
C PRO A 76 -10.64 6.31 -0.59
N GLU A 77 -11.50 6.16 0.41
CA GLU A 77 -11.21 6.42 1.81
C GLU A 77 -10.14 5.46 2.33
N MET A 78 -10.22 4.19 1.95
CA MET A 78 -9.21 3.18 2.33
C MET A 78 -7.87 3.43 1.62
N GLU A 79 -7.87 3.92 0.36
CA GLU A 79 -6.63 4.33 -0.33
C GLU A 79 -5.96 5.51 0.39
N ILE A 80 -6.75 6.51 0.83
CA ILE A 80 -6.27 7.65 1.60
C ILE A 80 -5.70 7.18 2.94
N LEU A 81 -6.45 6.34 3.66
CA LEU A 81 -6.04 5.79 4.95
C LEU A 81 -4.71 5.03 4.83
N ARG A 82 -4.56 4.22 3.78
CA ARG A 82 -3.30 3.50 3.48
C ARG A 82 -2.14 4.47 3.23
N SER A 83 -2.38 5.52 2.45
CA SER A 83 -1.36 6.53 2.15
C SER A 83 -0.89 7.24 3.42
N TYR A 84 -1.83 7.66 4.28
CA TYR A 84 -1.51 8.35 5.53
C TYR A 84 -0.82 7.41 6.53
N SER A 85 -1.27 6.17 6.64
CA SER A 85 -0.65 5.16 7.52
C SER A 85 0.81 4.89 7.12
N ARG A 86 1.07 4.72 5.83
CA ARG A 86 2.45 4.52 5.30
C ARG A 86 3.33 5.74 5.52
N ALA A 87 2.82 6.95 5.25
CA ALA A 87 3.55 8.19 5.52
C ALA A 87 3.89 8.33 7.00
N ARG A 88 2.95 7.99 7.89
CA ARG A 88 3.15 7.99 9.34
C ARG A 88 4.25 7.02 9.77
N ILE A 89 4.25 5.80 9.26
CA ILE A 89 5.30 4.79 9.54
C ILE A 89 6.65 5.33 9.08
N PHE A 90 6.73 5.80 7.84
CA PHE A 90 7.97 6.38 7.30
C PHE A 90 8.52 7.52 8.18
N LEU A 91 7.67 8.46 8.60
CA LEU A 91 8.10 9.55 9.47
C LEU A 91 8.56 9.06 10.85
N LYS A 92 7.92 8.03 11.41
CA LYS A 92 8.36 7.41 12.67
C LYS A 92 9.75 6.78 12.55
N ASP A 93 10.04 6.12 11.44
CA ASP A 93 11.34 5.53 11.17
C ASP A 93 12.41 6.62 11.03
N GLN A 94 12.11 7.71 10.30
CA GLN A 94 13.00 8.87 10.19
C GLN A 94 13.25 9.53 11.56
N ARG A 95 12.21 9.67 12.39
CA ARG A 95 12.31 10.19 13.74
C ARG A 95 13.26 9.34 14.59
N THR A 96 13.10 8.02 14.53
CA THR A 96 13.94 7.07 15.27
C THR A 96 15.40 7.15 14.82
N ALA A 97 15.63 7.16 13.50
CA ALA A 97 16.99 7.32 12.96
C ALA A 97 17.64 8.63 13.39
N MET A 98 16.88 9.74 13.35
CA MET A 98 17.36 11.05 13.79
C MET A 98 17.63 11.08 15.30
N GLY A 99 16.80 10.41 16.11
CA GLY A 99 17.01 10.26 17.55
C GLY A 99 18.31 9.51 17.87
N ASN A 100 18.52 8.38 17.21
CA ASN A 100 19.77 7.60 17.37
C ASN A 100 21.00 8.40 16.97
N TYR A 101 20.91 9.20 15.90
CA TYR A 101 22.01 10.08 15.50
C TYR A 101 22.24 11.20 16.52
N HIS A 102 21.18 11.85 17.02
CA HIS A 102 21.25 12.88 18.06
C HIS A 102 21.99 12.41 19.31
N ASP A 103 21.72 11.17 19.74
CA ASP A 103 22.29 10.63 20.99
C ASP A 103 23.81 10.33 20.84
N ASN A 104 24.24 10.01 19.62
CA ASN A 104 25.61 9.64 19.31
C ASN A 104 26.48 10.80 18.80
N VAL A 105 25.89 11.90 18.33
CA VAL A 105 26.64 13.02 17.76
C VAL A 105 27.27 13.90 18.86
N ILE A 106 28.49 14.40 18.60
CA ILE A 106 29.23 15.29 19.49
C ILE A 106 29.04 16.73 19.01
N GLY A 107 28.84 17.64 19.95
CA GLY A 107 28.74 19.08 19.72
C GLY A 107 27.30 19.61 19.83
N SER A 108 27.19 20.84 20.32
CA SER A 108 25.92 21.50 20.61
C SER A 108 25.12 21.86 19.34
N LEU A 109 25.82 22.27 18.29
CA LEU A 109 25.19 22.66 17.02
C LEU A 109 24.50 21.45 16.32
N PRO A 110 25.16 20.31 16.05
CA PRO A 110 24.51 19.15 15.47
C PRO A 110 23.35 18.64 16.33
N LYS A 111 23.50 18.57 17.66
CA LYS A 111 22.40 18.18 18.58
C LYS A 111 21.18 19.06 18.43
N ARG A 112 21.38 20.38 18.39
CA ARG A 112 20.29 21.34 18.19
C ARG A 112 19.62 21.17 16.86
N MET A 113 20.38 20.94 15.78
CA MET A 113 19.82 20.68 14.42
C MET A 113 18.95 19.41 14.44
N CYS A 114 19.44 18.30 15.00
CA CYS A 114 18.66 17.07 15.13
C CYS A 114 17.37 17.30 15.94
N SER A 115 17.46 17.99 17.06
CA SER A 115 16.29 18.30 17.90
C SER A 115 15.24 19.12 17.14
N ASN A 116 15.63 20.05 16.29
CA ASN A 116 14.72 20.83 15.47
C ASN A 116 14.02 19.96 14.39
N VAL A 117 14.79 19.07 13.75
CA VAL A 117 14.22 18.12 12.76
C VAL A 117 13.24 17.17 13.44
N ILE A 118 13.59 16.61 14.62
CA ILE A 118 12.68 15.73 15.38
C ILE A 118 11.38 16.45 15.71
N LYS A 119 11.45 17.70 16.22
CA LYS A 119 10.23 18.49 16.49
C LYS A 119 9.37 18.72 15.25
N SER A 120 10.00 18.95 14.09
CA SER A 120 9.27 19.08 12.83
C SER A 120 8.57 17.77 12.46
N ILE A 121 9.27 16.65 12.54
CA ILE A 121 8.71 15.32 12.26
C ILE A 121 7.53 15.01 13.21
N ASP A 122 7.69 15.29 14.50
CA ASP A 122 6.63 15.07 15.51
C ASP A 122 5.37 15.89 15.19
N LYS A 123 5.52 17.12 14.69
CA LYS A 123 4.41 17.96 14.22
C LYS A 123 3.68 17.36 13.03
N GLU A 124 4.42 16.84 12.05
CA GLU A 124 3.84 16.20 10.86
C GLU A 124 3.14 14.89 11.22
N ILE A 125 3.72 14.06 12.10
CA ILE A 125 3.06 12.84 12.60
C ILE A 125 1.73 13.20 13.28
N ALA A 126 1.71 14.23 14.15
CA ALA A 126 0.48 14.68 14.81
C ALA A 126 -0.55 15.23 13.79
N GLY A 127 -0.08 15.80 12.68
CA GLY A 127 -0.93 16.20 11.55
C GLY A 127 -1.60 14.98 10.89
N LEU A 128 -0.80 13.96 10.55
CA LEU A 128 -1.29 12.72 9.96
C LEU A 128 -2.26 11.97 10.89
N ASP A 129 -1.96 11.93 12.21
CA ASP A 129 -2.84 11.29 13.18
C ASP A 129 -4.24 11.93 13.17
N ARG A 130 -4.32 13.27 13.11
CA ARG A 130 -5.61 13.98 13.01
C ARG A 130 -6.37 13.67 11.71
N GLU A 131 -5.68 13.60 10.58
CA GLU A 131 -6.34 13.26 9.31
C GLU A 131 -6.78 11.80 9.27
N ILE A 132 -6.01 10.89 9.85
CA ILE A 132 -6.38 9.47 10.02
C ILE A 132 -7.66 9.38 10.88
N ASP A 133 -7.70 10.05 12.04
CA ASP A 133 -8.86 10.07 12.93
C ASP A 133 -10.10 10.62 12.22
N LYS A 134 -9.91 11.65 11.40
CA LYS A 134 -10.99 12.21 10.59
C LYS A 134 -11.54 11.19 9.59
N VAL A 135 -10.68 10.51 8.82
CA VAL A 135 -11.13 9.48 7.87
C VAL A 135 -11.85 8.35 8.60
N VAL A 136 -11.31 7.86 9.71
CA VAL A 136 -11.93 6.81 10.53
C VAL A 136 -13.31 7.26 11.05
N SER A 137 -13.41 8.48 11.59
CA SER A 137 -14.66 8.98 12.19
C SER A 137 -15.74 9.29 11.16
N THR A 138 -15.37 9.69 9.94
CA THR A 138 -16.33 10.05 8.88
C THR A 138 -16.77 8.86 8.03
N THR A 139 -16.13 7.68 8.17
CA THR A 139 -16.45 6.48 7.40
C THR A 139 -16.94 5.37 8.34
N PRO A 140 -18.26 5.17 8.49
CA PRO A 140 -18.84 4.25 9.49
C PRO A 140 -18.31 2.81 9.37
N GLU A 141 -18.09 2.33 8.14
CA GLU A 141 -17.59 0.97 7.89
C GLU A 141 -16.15 0.81 8.43
N ILE A 142 -15.27 1.77 8.15
CA ILE A 142 -13.89 1.80 8.64
C ILE A 142 -13.87 1.90 10.16
N LYS A 143 -14.70 2.79 10.72
CA LYS A 143 -14.81 2.96 12.17
C LYS A 143 -15.20 1.65 12.86
N HIS A 144 -16.24 0.99 12.36
CA HIS A 144 -16.70 -0.28 12.91
C HIS A 144 -15.60 -1.35 12.92
N GLU A 145 -14.84 -1.49 11.83
CA GLU A 145 -13.75 -2.45 11.74
C GLU A 145 -12.57 -2.08 12.67
N VAL A 146 -12.24 -0.80 12.80
CA VAL A 146 -11.25 -0.31 13.76
C VAL A 146 -11.69 -0.59 15.19
N ASP A 147 -12.98 -0.37 15.54
CA ASP A 147 -13.53 -0.65 16.87
C ASP A 147 -13.45 -2.14 17.20
N ILE A 148 -13.75 -3.03 16.24
CA ILE A 148 -13.57 -4.48 16.40
C ILE A 148 -12.11 -4.83 16.70
N MET A 149 -11.17 -4.32 15.90
CA MET A 149 -9.74 -4.63 16.08
C MET A 149 -9.21 -4.10 17.41
N THR A 150 -9.61 -2.89 17.80
CA THR A 150 -9.15 -2.29 19.07
C THR A 150 -9.77 -2.93 20.31
N SER A 151 -10.85 -3.70 20.17
CA SER A 151 -11.39 -4.51 21.27
C SER A 151 -10.46 -5.67 21.67
N MET A 152 -9.52 -6.03 20.81
CA MET A 152 -8.53 -7.08 21.09
C MET A 152 -7.40 -6.51 21.97
N PRO A 153 -7.06 -7.16 23.11
CA PRO A 153 -5.94 -6.72 23.95
C PRO A 153 -4.64 -6.61 23.16
N GLY A 154 -3.95 -5.47 23.30
CA GLY A 154 -2.67 -5.21 22.62
C GLY A 154 -2.79 -4.58 21.22
N ILE A 155 -3.97 -4.44 20.67
CA ILE A 155 -4.19 -3.72 19.41
C ILE A 155 -4.68 -2.31 19.70
N GLY A 156 -3.79 -1.33 19.57
CA GLY A 156 -4.15 0.08 19.62
C GLY A 156 -4.66 0.59 18.27
N GLN A 157 -5.33 1.75 18.27
CA GLN A 157 -5.92 2.34 17.06
C GLN A 157 -4.93 2.46 15.90
N ALA A 158 -3.70 2.89 16.16
CA ALA A 158 -2.67 3.01 15.13
C ALA A 158 -2.33 1.66 14.46
N THR A 159 -2.28 0.58 15.24
CA THR A 159 -2.05 -0.77 14.75
C THR A 159 -3.26 -1.27 13.95
N ALA A 160 -4.47 -1.06 14.47
CA ALA A 160 -5.71 -1.42 13.80
C ALA A 160 -5.84 -0.73 12.43
N VAL A 161 -5.60 0.59 12.38
CA VAL A 161 -5.61 1.37 11.14
C VAL A 161 -4.54 0.86 10.14
N THR A 162 -3.34 0.57 10.61
CA THR A 162 -2.27 0.04 9.75
C THR A 162 -2.66 -1.30 9.15
N LEU A 163 -3.13 -2.24 9.97
CA LEU A 163 -3.55 -3.56 9.51
C LEU A 163 -4.71 -3.45 8.52
N LEU A 164 -5.74 -2.69 8.86
CA LEU A 164 -6.92 -2.50 8.03
C LEU A 164 -6.56 -1.87 6.68
N SER A 165 -5.70 -0.86 6.69
CA SER A 165 -5.28 -0.17 5.47
C SER A 165 -4.46 -1.06 4.52
N GLU A 166 -3.69 -2.02 5.05
CA GLU A 166 -2.87 -2.93 4.23
C GLU A 166 -3.64 -4.18 3.78
N LEU A 167 -4.41 -4.77 4.68
CA LEU A 167 -5.16 -6.01 4.40
C LEU A 167 -6.48 -5.74 3.65
N GLY A 168 -7.10 -4.59 3.85
CA GLY A 168 -8.46 -4.30 3.38
C GLY A 168 -9.51 -4.65 4.43
N SER A 169 -10.79 -4.71 4.01
CA SER A 169 -11.90 -4.98 4.93
C SER A 169 -11.81 -6.38 5.56
N LEU A 170 -12.10 -6.47 6.85
CA LEU A 170 -12.18 -7.76 7.57
C LEU A 170 -13.22 -8.70 6.97
N LYS A 171 -14.28 -8.17 6.34
CA LYS A 171 -15.30 -8.95 5.64
C LYS A 171 -14.76 -9.77 4.47
N ASP A 172 -13.57 -9.43 3.99
CA ASP A 172 -12.92 -10.13 2.87
C ASP A 172 -12.28 -11.44 3.30
N TYR A 173 -12.17 -11.69 4.62
CA TYR A 173 -11.52 -12.84 5.24
C TYR A 173 -12.47 -13.69 6.10
N ALA A 174 -13.77 -13.33 6.16
CA ALA A 174 -14.80 -14.04 6.91
C ALA A 174 -15.46 -15.15 6.10
#